data_729e591a9784fb0408b1dbc8f5ac5391
#
_entry.id   729e591a9784fb0408b1dbc8f5ac5391
#
_cell.length_a   1.000
_cell.length_b   1.000
_cell.length_c   1.000
_cell.angle_alpha   90.00
_cell.angle_beta   90.00
_cell.angle_gamma   90.00
#
_symmetry.space_group_name_H-M   'P 1'
#
loop_
_entity.id
_entity.type
_entity.pdbx_description
1 polymer ?
#
loop_
_entity_poly.entity_id
_entity_poly.type
_entity_poly.pdbx_seq_one_letter_code
_entity_poly.pdbx_strand_id
1 'polypeptide(L)'
;MLYNYWNAFPDTYFRMGMFAKSYKDYDRMKSFVPQGAYAKLSMDKHSEYHLLIDDKILFHDIMTQYGLPVPTRFFTFRGGEFRHGQELLTDAEVDTIIRGISDDRIFVKKFTGGAASGVSVFTKKENGVYVDKGGDIVSASMIRKKFSNQDFFFEKQIIQEPVLSQFNPDTVNTIRVLTYNNKIVSATVRFGGKGEFVDNVSANGVAVSLDIETGVLGDYGMKMYSTIEHFYEHPDSHIPFKGIKVTQWSEVRSVVERTLKYLPYYKSVGFDVATTKEGPVILEINTGAGINLSQMGKEKGLRDKFI
;
A
#
# COMPACT_ATOMS: atom_id res chain seq x y z
N MET A 1 -25.51 -18.18 12.97
CA MET A 1 -25.95 -16.90 13.56
C MET A 1 -25.31 -15.70 12.87
N LEU A 2 -23.96 -15.56 12.79
CA LEU A 2 -23.30 -14.44 12.06
C LEU A 2 -23.64 -14.40 10.58
N TYR A 3 -23.79 -15.56 9.91
CA TYR A 3 -24.22 -15.63 8.53
C TYR A 3 -25.59 -14.95 8.33
N ASN A 4 -26.56 -15.29 9.17
CA ASN A 4 -27.91 -14.71 9.07
C ASN A 4 -27.92 -13.21 9.39
N TYR A 5 -27.05 -12.79 10.33
CA TYR A 5 -26.94 -11.40 10.70
C TYR A 5 -26.39 -10.52 9.55
N TRP A 6 -25.36 -11.00 8.86
CA TRP A 6 -24.69 -10.25 7.79
C TRP A 6 -25.23 -10.58 6.38
N ASN A 7 -26.00 -11.66 6.26
CA ASN A 7 -26.36 -12.26 4.96
C ASN A 7 -25.11 -12.45 4.06
N ALA A 8 -24.02 -12.90 4.68
CA ALA A 8 -22.74 -13.13 4.03
C ALA A 8 -21.94 -14.18 4.82
N PHE A 9 -21.03 -14.88 4.14
CA PHE A 9 -20.12 -15.81 4.81
C PHE A 9 -19.27 -15.07 5.85
N PRO A 10 -19.25 -15.50 7.12
CA PRO A 10 -18.58 -14.79 8.20
C PRO A 10 -17.07 -15.14 8.23
N ASP A 11 -16.33 -14.80 7.17
CA ASP A 11 -14.89 -15.06 7.06
C ASP A 11 -14.09 -14.39 8.20
N THR A 12 -14.57 -13.28 8.73
CA THR A 12 -14.03 -12.61 9.92
C THR A 12 -14.04 -13.49 11.16
N TYR A 13 -14.98 -14.43 11.28
CA TYR A 13 -15.01 -15.38 12.40
C TYR A 13 -13.73 -16.21 12.48
N PHE A 14 -13.21 -16.63 11.34
CA PHE A 14 -11.98 -17.38 11.25
C PHE A 14 -10.75 -16.44 11.28
N ARG A 15 -10.78 -15.38 10.49
CA ARG A 15 -9.63 -14.45 10.34
C ARG A 15 -9.29 -13.69 11.62
N MET A 16 -10.27 -13.43 12.48
CA MET A 16 -10.07 -12.71 13.74
C MET A 16 -10.03 -13.67 14.94
N GLY A 17 -9.91 -14.97 14.72
CA GLY A 17 -9.81 -15.97 15.78
C GLY A 17 -11.03 -16.06 16.71
N MET A 18 -12.22 -15.66 16.25
CA MET A 18 -13.43 -15.59 17.06
C MET A 18 -13.95 -16.96 17.54
N PHE A 19 -13.39 -18.05 17.01
CA PHE A 19 -13.68 -19.42 17.44
C PHE A 19 -12.96 -19.77 18.78
N ALA A 20 -12.00 -18.97 19.22
CA ALA A 20 -11.31 -19.23 20.48
C ALA A 20 -12.27 -19.14 21.66
N LYS A 21 -12.10 -20.04 22.66
CA LYS A 21 -12.98 -20.10 23.85
C LYS A 21 -13.03 -18.80 24.66
N SER A 22 -12.01 -17.97 24.56
CA SER A 22 -11.94 -16.64 25.17
C SER A 22 -12.83 -15.59 24.48
N TYR A 23 -13.23 -15.83 23.23
CA TYR A 23 -14.03 -14.90 22.44
C TYR A 23 -15.53 -15.19 22.60
N LYS A 24 -16.12 -14.75 23.72
CA LYS A 24 -17.53 -15.05 24.07
C LYS A 24 -18.51 -13.90 23.79
N ASP A 25 -18.01 -12.72 23.44
CA ASP A 25 -18.84 -11.54 23.22
C ASP A 25 -19.44 -11.57 21.80
N TYR A 26 -20.72 -11.89 21.73
CA TYR A 26 -21.46 -12.01 20.48
C TYR A 26 -21.69 -10.66 19.79
N ASP A 27 -21.88 -9.60 20.54
CA ASP A 27 -22.10 -8.26 19.97
C ASP A 27 -20.78 -7.70 19.41
N ARG A 28 -19.67 -8.00 20.06
CA ARG A 28 -18.35 -7.75 19.51
C ARG A 28 -18.15 -8.51 18.18
N MET A 29 -18.51 -9.80 18.10
CA MET A 29 -18.43 -10.56 16.84
C MET A 29 -19.24 -9.93 15.71
N LYS A 30 -20.46 -9.46 15.98
CA LYS A 30 -21.31 -8.75 15.02
C LYS A 30 -20.74 -7.41 14.56
N SER A 31 -19.85 -6.82 15.33
CA SER A 31 -19.23 -5.55 14.93
C SER A 31 -18.25 -5.70 13.76
N PHE A 32 -17.70 -6.89 13.56
CA PHE A 32 -16.77 -7.16 12.46
C PHE A 32 -17.51 -7.45 11.16
N VAL A 33 -17.24 -6.63 10.15
CA VAL A 33 -17.88 -6.72 8.82
C VAL A 33 -17.21 -7.82 8.00
N PRO A 34 -17.93 -8.87 7.57
CA PRO A 34 -17.38 -9.87 6.65
C PRO A 34 -17.08 -9.29 5.28
N GLN A 35 -16.06 -9.83 4.57
CA GLN A 35 -15.66 -9.36 3.25
C GLN A 35 -16.82 -9.33 2.26
N GLY A 36 -17.69 -10.36 2.25
CA GLY A 36 -18.85 -10.42 1.36
C GLY A 36 -19.93 -9.38 1.68
N ALA A 37 -20.11 -9.00 2.96
CA ALA A 37 -21.01 -7.92 3.34
C ALA A 37 -20.41 -6.56 2.95
N TYR A 38 -19.11 -6.36 3.20
CA TYR A 38 -18.40 -5.15 2.80
C TYR A 38 -18.46 -4.92 1.29
N ALA A 39 -18.25 -5.96 0.48
CA ALA A 39 -18.34 -5.86 -0.97
C ALA A 39 -19.69 -5.29 -1.44
N LYS A 40 -20.79 -5.68 -0.81
CA LYS A 40 -22.12 -5.12 -1.10
C LYS A 40 -22.28 -3.67 -0.61
N LEU A 41 -21.73 -3.37 0.58
CA LEU A 41 -21.81 -2.04 1.17
C LEU A 41 -20.95 -1.01 0.43
N SER A 42 -19.80 -1.45 -0.11
CA SER A 42 -18.83 -0.62 -0.83
C SER A 42 -19.08 -0.52 -2.34
N MET A 43 -20.11 -1.21 -2.86
CA MET A 43 -20.43 -1.21 -4.29
C MET A 43 -20.70 0.20 -4.80
N ASP A 44 -19.91 0.63 -5.77
CA ASP A 44 -20.09 1.90 -6.46
C ASP A 44 -21.20 1.80 -7.52
N LYS A 45 -21.89 2.92 -7.75
CA LYS A 45 -22.89 3.02 -8.83
C LYS A 45 -22.23 3.03 -10.22
N HIS A 46 -20.96 3.41 -10.28
CA HIS A 46 -20.18 3.68 -11.49
C HIS A 46 -18.83 2.99 -11.42
N SER A 47 -18.84 1.65 -11.48
CA SER A 47 -17.61 0.85 -11.44
C SER A 47 -16.67 1.07 -12.64
N GLU A 48 -17.20 1.64 -13.73
CA GLU A 48 -16.41 2.04 -14.92
C GLU A 48 -15.29 3.05 -14.58
N TYR A 49 -15.46 3.84 -13.53
CA TYR A 49 -14.42 4.78 -13.09
C TYR A 49 -13.26 4.10 -12.33
N HIS A 50 -13.39 2.84 -11.96
CA HIS A 50 -12.31 2.12 -11.26
C HIS A 50 -11.01 2.13 -12.05
N LEU A 51 -11.07 2.08 -13.39
CA LEU A 51 -9.90 2.14 -14.26
C LEU A 51 -9.03 3.39 -14.05
N LEU A 52 -9.62 4.51 -13.61
CA LEU A 52 -8.87 5.76 -13.39
C LEU A 52 -7.82 5.64 -12.27
N ILE A 53 -8.03 4.73 -11.32
CA ILE A 53 -7.11 4.52 -10.20
C ILE A 53 -6.50 3.12 -10.17
N ASP A 54 -7.11 2.14 -10.82
CA ASP A 54 -6.57 0.79 -10.94
C ASP A 54 -5.45 0.71 -11.99
N ASP A 55 -5.50 1.57 -13.04
CA ASP A 55 -4.38 1.79 -13.95
C ASP A 55 -3.35 2.73 -13.29
N LYS A 56 -2.19 2.18 -12.96
CA LYS A 56 -1.13 2.90 -12.22
C LYS A 56 -0.55 4.11 -12.96
N ILE A 57 -0.70 4.18 -14.28
CA ILE A 57 -0.26 5.35 -15.06
C ILE A 57 -1.30 6.44 -14.98
N LEU A 58 -2.55 6.12 -15.30
CA LEU A 58 -3.64 7.08 -15.20
C LEU A 58 -3.74 7.64 -13.78
N PHE A 59 -3.65 6.76 -12.77
CA PHE A 59 -3.60 7.18 -11.37
C PHE A 59 -2.49 8.21 -11.13
N HIS A 60 -1.25 7.88 -11.49
CA HIS A 60 -0.11 8.76 -11.25
C HIS A 60 -0.26 10.10 -12.00
N ASP A 61 -0.70 10.06 -13.26
CA ASP A 61 -0.85 11.26 -14.09
C ASP A 61 -1.96 12.17 -13.53
N ILE A 62 -3.10 11.59 -13.13
CA ILE A 62 -4.19 12.31 -12.48
C ILE A 62 -3.72 12.94 -11.16
N MET A 63 -3.04 12.18 -10.30
CA MET A 63 -2.55 12.69 -9.03
C MET A 63 -1.55 13.82 -9.23
N THR A 64 -0.61 13.67 -10.17
CA THR A 64 0.36 14.70 -10.53
C THR A 64 -0.33 15.97 -11.04
N GLN A 65 -1.32 15.83 -11.93
CA GLN A 65 -2.10 16.94 -12.47
C GLN A 65 -2.80 17.77 -11.37
N TYR A 66 -3.26 17.11 -10.32
CA TYR A 66 -3.90 17.77 -9.18
C TYR A 66 -2.92 18.20 -8.08
N GLY A 67 -1.61 18.10 -8.30
CA GLY A 67 -0.59 18.45 -7.31
C GLY A 67 -0.66 17.59 -6.05
N LEU A 68 -1.08 16.34 -6.17
CA LEU A 68 -1.12 15.38 -5.09
C LEU A 68 0.20 14.60 -5.01
N PRO A 69 0.72 14.30 -3.81
CA PRO A 69 2.01 13.69 -3.66
C PRO A 69 1.99 12.21 -4.06
N VAL A 70 2.68 11.88 -5.13
CA VAL A 70 2.95 10.53 -5.63
C VAL A 70 4.45 10.32 -5.80
N PRO A 71 4.96 9.07 -5.89
CA PRO A 71 6.37 8.82 -6.13
C PRO A 71 6.86 9.50 -7.41
N THR A 72 8.07 10.05 -7.38
CA THR A 72 8.68 10.61 -8.59
C THR A 72 8.95 9.49 -9.60
N ARG A 73 8.41 9.63 -10.80
CA ARG A 73 8.63 8.72 -11.92
C ARG A 73 9.70 9.28 -12.83
N PHE A 74 10.71 8.47 -13.14
CA PHE A 74 11.77 8.85 -14.06
C PHE A 74 11.32 8.70 -15.50
N PHE A 75 10.77 7.54 -15.84
CA PHE A 75 10.20 7.23 -17.15
C PHE A 75 9.32 5.98 -17.09
N THR A 76 8.60 5.71 -18.16
CA THR A 76 7.84 4.49 -18.39
C THR A 76 8.40 3.74 -19.59
N PHE A 77 8.21 2.43 -19.62
CA PHE A 77 8.43 1.58 -20.79
C PHE A 77 7.13 0.86 -21.11
N ARG A 78 6.50 1.19 -22.23
CA ARG A 78 5.19 0.69 -22.62
C ARG A 78 5.13 0.44 -24.12
N GLY A 79 4.65 -0.76 -24.52
CA GLY A 79 4.52 -1.10 -25.93
C GLY A 79 5.83 -1.01 -26.71
N GLY A 80 6.97 -1.21 -26.05
CA GLY A 80 8.29 -1.08 -26.65
C GLY A 80 8.84 0.35 -26.69
N GLU A 81 8.14 1.35 -26.18
CA GLU A 81 8.54 2.76 -26.18
C GLU A 81 8.85 3.26 -24.76
N PHE A 82 9.86 4.13 -24.68
CA PHE A 82 10.15 4.89 -23.47
C PHE A 82 9.42 6.24 -23.50
N ARG A 83 8.86 6.65 -22.35
CA ARG A 83 8.16 7.94 -22.22
C ARG A 83 8.46 8.61 -20.89
N HIS A 84 8.52 9.94 -20.92
CA HIS A 84 8.41 10.77 -19.73
C HIS A 84 7.16 11.66 -19.89
N GLY A 85 6.11 11.36 -19.14
CA GLY A 85 4.79 11.94 -19.40
C GLY A 85 4.31 11.60 -20.82
N GLN A 86 4.04 12.63 -21.62
CA GLN A 86 3.61 12.51 -23.02
C GLN A 86 4.78 12.37 -24.01
N GLU A 87 6.00 12.70 -23.60
CA GLU A 87 7.16 12.77 -24.49
C GLU A 87 7.79 11.38 -24.69
N LEU A 88 8.07 11.06 -25.96
CA LEU A 88 8.86 9.90 -26.34
C LEU A 88 10.33 10.15 -26.05
N LEU A 89 10.99 9.17 -25.47
CA LEU A 89 12.41 9.20 -25.18
C LEU A 89 13.17 8.25 -26.10
N THR A 90 14.30 8.71 -26.60
CA THR A 90 15.30 7.87 -27.28
C THR A 90 16.08 7.03 -26.24
N ASP A 91 16.73 5.97 -26.70
CA ASP A 91 17.58 5.13 -25.83
C ASP A 91 18.71 5.95 -25.18
N ALA A 92 19.29 6.92 -25.92
CA ALA A 92 20.34 7.79 -25.39
C ALA A 92 19.85 8.72 -24.28
N GLU A 93 18.63 9.23 -24.37
CA GLU A 93 18.00 10.03 -23.32
C GLU A 93 17.71 9.20 -22.08
N VAL A 94 17.18 7.97 -22.24
CA VAL A 94 16.96 7.04 -21.12
C VAL A 94 18.27 6.72 -20.42
N ASP A 95 19.34 6.40 -21.16
CA ASP A 95 20.66 6.15 -20.59
C ASP A 95 21.23 7.38 -19.86
N THR A 96 20.92 8.58 -20.37
CA THR A 96 21.30 9.84 -19.71
C THR A 96 20.52 10.05 -18.40
N ILE A 97 19.21 9.79 -18.42
CA ILE A 97 18.38 9.84 -17.21
C ILE A 97 18.93 8.86 -16.16
N ILE A 98 19.17 7.59 -16.53
CA ILE A 98 19.68 6.58 -15.62
C ILE A 98 21.01 7.00 -14.99
N ARG A 99 21.95 7.53 -15.76
CA ARG A 99 23.24 8.06 -15.25
C ARG A 99 23.07 9.26 -14.32
N GLY A 100 22.05 10.08 -14.55
CA GLY A 100 21.75 11.27 -13.75
C GLY A 100 21.06 10.99 -12.40
N ILE A 101 20.54 9.77 -12.19
CA ILE A 101 19.86 9.42 -10.94
C ILE A 101 20.89 9.33 -9.81
N SER A 102 20.64 10.06 -8.72
CA SER A 102 21.51 10.09 -7.53
C SER A 102 21.19 8.99 -6.51
N ASP A 103 19.97 8.48 -6.53
CA ASP A 103 19.47 7.51 -5.56
C ASP A 103 20.23 6.17 -5.65
N ASP A 104 20.31 5.44 -4.54
CA ASP A 104 21.00 4.14 -4.49
C ASP A 104 20.22 3.03 -5.23
N ARG A 105 18.90 3.20 -5.38
CA ARG A 105 18.01 2.21 -5.99
C ARG A 105 17.00 2.87 -6.92
N ILE A 106 16.67 2.16 -8.00
CA ILE A 106 15.53 2.49 -8.89
C ILE A 106 14.52 1.37 -8.73
N PHE A 107 13.28 1.72 -8.42
CA PHE A 107 12.18 0.77 -8.32
C PHE A 107 11.48 0.63 -9.67
N VAL A 108 11.36 -0.62 -10.12
CA VAL A 108 10.73 -0.97 -11.40
C VAL A 108 9.46 -1.76 -11.10
N LYS A 109 8.33 -1.24 -11.53
CA LYS A 109 7.02 -1.83 -11.23
C LYS A 109 6.23 -2.07 -12.52
N LYS A 110 5.51 -3.20 -12.58
CA LYS A 110 4.57 -3.48 -13.68
C LYS A 110 3.36 -2.56 -13.61
N PHE A 111 2.80 -2.24 -14.76
CA PHE A 111 1.53 -1.50 -14.86
C PHE A 111 0.36 -2.27 -14.28
N THR A 112 0.29 -3.56 -14.60
CA THR A 112 -0.77 -4.45 -14.17
C THR A 112 -0.25 -5.47 -13.17
N GLY A 113 -1.04 -5.78 -12.19
CA GLY A 113 -0.71 -6.75 -11.15
C GLY A 113 -0.89 -6.15 -9.75
N GLY A 114 -1.50 -6.93 -8.85
CA GLY A 114 -1.69 -6.62 -7.44
C GLY A 114 -0.67 -7.35 -6.57
N ALA A 115 -0.71 -7.08 -5.25
CA ALA A 115 0.02 -7.81 -4.21
C ALA A 115 1.54 -7.82 -4.39
N ALA A 116 2.15 -6.70 -4.88
CA ALA A 116 3.60 -6.54 -5.06
C ALA A 116 4.26 -7.54 -6.04
N SER A 117 3.46 -8.32 -6.78
CA SER A 117 3.99 -9.16 -7.86
C SER A 117 4.49 -8.27 -9.00
N GLY A 118 5.80 -8.38 -9.31
CA GLY A 118 6.41 -7.64 -10.44
C GLY A 118 7.12 -6.35 -10.05
N VAL A 119 7.53 -6.22 -8.78
CA VAL A 119 8.52 -5.21 -8.37
C VAL A 119 9.93 -5.77 -8.58
N SER A 120 10.76 -5.02 -9.27
CA SER A 120 12.20 -5.26 -9.41
C SER A 120 12.96 -4.04 -8.89
N VAL A 121 14.18 -4.24 -8.44
CA VAL A 121 15.04 -3.15 -7.94
C VAL A 121 16.35 -3.17 -8.71
N PHE A 122 16.75 -2.02 -9.23
CA PHE A 122 18.10 -1.81 -9.74
C PHE A 122 18.93 -1.12 -8.66
N THR A 123 20.12 -1.62 -8.41
CA THR A 123 20.99 -1.12 -7.33
C THR A 123 22.22 -0.45 -7.93
N LYS A 124 22.56 0.71 -7.40
CA LYS A 124 23.75 1.47 -7.78
C LYS A 124 25.00 0.82 -7.17
N LYS A 125 26.02 0.63 -7.98
CA LYS A 125 27.33 0.16 -7.55
C LYS A 125 28.25 1.34 -7.24
N GLU A 126 29.38 1.09 -6.57
CA GLU A 126 30.38 2.11 -6.19
C GLU A 126 30.90 2.92 -7.38
N ASN A 127 30.94 2.33 -8.56
CA ASN A 127 31.32 3.02 -9.81
C ASN A 127 30.19 3.88 -10.42
N GLY A 128 29.05 4.02 -9.72
CA GLY A 128 27.89 4.81 -10.17
C GLY A 128 26.98 4.13 -11.17
N VAL A 129 27.26 2.88 -11.57
CA VAL A 129 26.45 2.13 -12.53
C VAL A 129 25.36 1.36 -11.81
N TYR A 130 24.15 1.36 -12.37
CA TYR A 130 23.05 0.52 -11.87
C TYR A 130 23.14 -0.88 -12.45
N VAL A 131 22.86 -1.87 -11.61
CA VAL A 131 22.74 -3.27 -12.01
C VAL A 131 21.42 -3.86 -11.51
N ASP A 132 20.92 -4.85 -12.22
CA ASP A 132 19.78 -5.64 -11.77
C ASP A 132 20.21 -6.75 -10.79
N LYS A 133 19.24 -7.55 -10.33
CA LYS A 133 19.49 -8.69 -9.42
C LYS A 133 20.44 -9.75 -10.03
N GLY A 134 20.50 -9.85 -11.35
CA GLY A 134 21.40 -10.78 -12.09
C GLY A 134 22.80 -10.22 -12.27
N GLY A 135 23.05 -8.95 -11.99
CA GLY A 135 24.32 -8.27 -12.23
C GLY A 135 24.42 -7.61 -13.60
N ASP A 136 23.37 -7.65 -14.42
CA ASP A 136 23.36 -6.99 -15.73
C ASP A 136 23.33 -5.47 -15.56
N ILE A 137 24.18 -4.77 -16.32
CA ILE A 137 24.22 -3.31 -16.34
C ILE A 137 22.91 -2.77 -16.92
N VAL A 138 22.28 -1.86 -16.19
CA VAL A 138 21.03 -1.22 -16.58
C VAL A 138 21.29 -0.19 -17.67
N SER A 139 20.62 -0.38 -18.81
CA SER A 139 20.64 0.51 -19.97
C SER A 139 19.31 0.41 -20.70
N ALA A 140 19.02 1.34 -21.59
CA ALA A 140 17.84 1.28 -22.44
C ALA A 140 17.77 -0.04 -23.24
N SER A 141 18.89 -0.48 -23.79
CA SER A 141 18.96 -1.74 -24.56
C SER A 141 18.68 -2.97 -23.69
N MET A 142 19.22 -3.00 -22.46
CA MET A 142 18.92 -4.08 -21.47
C MET A 142 17.44 -4.09 -21.11
N ILE A 143 16.84 -2.92 -20.84
CA ILE A 143 15.42 -2.78 -20.51
C ILE A 143 14.56 -3.31 -21.66
N ARG A 144 14.82 -2.91 -22.90
CA ARG A 144 14.11 -3.41 -24.09
C ARG A 144 14.18 -4.92 -24.21
N LYS A 145 15.37 -5.50 -24.02
CA LYS A 145 15.57 -6.96 -24.08
C LYS A 145 14.84 -7.70 -22.97
N LYS A 146 14.93 -7.20 -21.73
CA LYS A 146 14.41 -7.89 -20.54
C LYS A 146 12.90 -7.74 -20.38
N PHE A 147 12.35 -6.60 -20.77
CA PHE A 147 10.96 -6.23 -20.53
C PHE A 147 10.12 -6.11 -21.80
N SER A 148 10.57 -6.66 -22.94
CA SER A 148 9.99 -6.52 -24.28
C SER A 148 8.49 -6.78 -24.39
N ASN A 149 7.94 -7.66 -23.55
CA ASN A 149 6.53 -8.09 -23.61
C ASN A 149 5.68 -7.57 -22.45
N GLN A 150 6.16 -6.58 -21.71
CA GLN A 150 5.48 -6.10 -20.52
C GLN A 150 5.69 -4.59 -20.36
N ASP A 151 4.75 -3.95 -19.73
CA ASP A 151 4.76 -2.52 -19.45
C ASP A 151 5.24 -2.26 -18.01
N PHE A 152 6.18 -1.32 -17.86
CA PHE A 152 6.82 -0.97 -16.59
C PHE A 152 6.96 0.53 -16.42
N PHE A 153 7.02 0.96 -15.16
CA PHE A 153 7.46 2.29 -14.78
C PHE A 153 8.62 2.24 -13.79
N PHE A 154 9.45 3.27 -13.86
CA PHE A 154 10.71 3.38 -13.13
C PHE A 154 10.62 4.57 -12.20
N GLU A 155 10.69 4.31 -10.90
CA GLU A 155 10.43 5.30 -9.87
C GLU A 155 11.63 5.51 -8.94
N LYS A 156 11.68 6.72 -8.40
CA LYS A 156 12.60 7.11 -7.35
C LYS A 156 12.42 6.24 -6.11
N GLN A 157 13.54 5.93 -5.44
CA GLN A 157 13.52 5.31 -4.14
C GLN A 157 12.78 6.20 -3.12
N ILE A 158 11.85 5.63 -2.38
CA ILE A 158 11.22 6.29 -1.26
C ILE A 158 12.11 6.13 -0.04
N ILE A 159 12.57 7.24 0.51
CA ILE A 159 13.29 7.28 1.78
C ILE A 159 12.28 7.56 2.88
N GLN A 160 11.93 6.51 3.60
CA GLN A 160 10.93 6.58 4.65
C GLN A 160 11.42 7.36 5.86
N GLU A 161 10.51 8.04 6.54
CA GLU A 161 10.84 8.74 7.79
C GLU A 161 11.18 7.75 8.93
N PRO A 162 11.94 8.18 9.96
CA PRO A 162 12.54 7.27 10.94
C PRO A 162 11.55 6.44 11.76
N VAL A 163 10.37 7.00 12.11
CA VAL A 163 9.42 6.33 13.03
C VAL A 163 8.90 5.00 12.47
N LEU A 164 8.64 4.92 11.16
CA LEU A 164 8.21 3.67 10.55
C LEU A 164 9.39 2.87 10.00
N SER A 165 10.45 3.52 9.48
CA SER A 165 11.59 2.79 8.92
C SER A 165 12.41 2.01 9.97
N GLN A 166 12.35 2.38 11.26
CA GLN A 166 13.04 1.65 12.32
C GLN A 166 12.60 0.18 12.44
N PHE A 167 11.35 -0.13 12.07
CA PHE A 167 10.82 -1.50 12.15
C PHE A 167 11.41 -2.40 11.08
N ASN A 168 11.52 -1.91 9.86
CA ASN A 168 12.24 -2.56 8.77
C ASN A 168 12.75 -1.49 7.79
N PRO A 169 14.05 -1.16 7.81
CA PRO A 169 14.62 -0.12 6.97
C PRO A 169 14.71 -0.50 5.48
N ASP A 170 14.65 -1.78 5.16
CA ASP A 170 14.74 -2.27 3.78
C ASP A 170 13.41 -2.21 3.03
N THR A 171 12.30 -2.07 3.76
CA THR A 171 10.94 -2.04 3.23
C THR A 171 10.31 -0.67 3.42
N VAL A 172 9.53 -0.21 2.46
CA VAL A 172 8.64 0.92 2.68
C VAL A 172 7.41 0.42 3.44
N ASN A 173 7.39 0.66 4.77
CA ASN A 173 6.24 0.32 5.61
C ASN A 173 5.11 1.31 5.33
N THR A 174 3.94 0.85 4.93
CA THR A 174 2.85 1.72 4.48
C THR A 174 1.70 1.81 5.46
N ILE A 175 0.99 2.93 5.39
CA ILE A 175 -0.27 3.14 6.10
C ILE A 175 -1.40 2.86 5.13
N ARG A 176 -2.14 1.76 5.32
CA ARG A 176 -3.40 1.50 4.65
C ARG A 176 -4.50 2.33 5.29
N VAL A 177 -5.00 3.33 4.60
CA VAL A 177 -6.13 4.16 5.05
C VAL A 177 -7.38 3.74 4.28
N LEU A 178 -8.37 3.20 4.98
CA LEU A 178 -9.66 2.85 4.40
C LEU A 178 -10.62 4.02 4.52
N THR A 179 -11.29 4.35 3.42
CA THR A 179 -12.31 5.39 3.38
C THR A 179 -13.67 4.83 2.98
N TYR A 180 -14.73 5.48 3.44
CA TYR A 180 -16.11 5.16 3.08
C TYR A 180 -16.95 6.45 3.09
N ASN A 181 -17.72 6.68 2.03
CA ASN A 181 -18.52 7.91 1.85
C ASN A 181 -17.67 9.18 2.11
N ASN A 182 -16.50 9.26 1.48
CA ASN A 182 -15.53 10.37 1.60
C ASN A 182 -15.04 10.66 3.02
N LYS A 183 -15.09 9.68 3.92
CA LYS A 183 -14.55 9.78 5.29
C LYS A 183 -13.55 8.68 5.57
N ILE A 184 -12.48 8.99 6.30
CA ILE A 184 -11.56 7.99 6.83
C ILE A 184 -12.29 7.18 7.90
N VAL A 185 -12.34 5.86 7.73
CA VAL A 185 -13.03 4.95 8.65
C VAL A 185 -12.08 4.02 9.40
N SER A 186 -10.89 3.77 8.85
CA SER A 186 -9.86 2.97 9.50
C SER A 186 -8.49 3.30 8.96
N ALA A 187 -7.46 3.07 9.77
CA ALA A 187 -6.07 3.05 9.34
C ALA A 187 -5.35 1.84 9.96
N THR A 188 -4.39 1.30 9.23
CA THR A 188 -3.58 0.14 9.62
C THR A 188 -2.18 0.32 9.04
N VAL A 189 -1.15 0.21 9.87
CA VAL A 189 0.23 0.22 9.38
C VAL A 189 0.63 -1.21 9.03
N ARG A 190 1.25 -1.36 7.86
CA ARG A 190 1.80 -2.62 7.38
C ARG A 190 3.31 -2.56 7.50
N PHE A 191 3.88 -3.53 8.17
CA PHE A 191 5.32 -3.70 8.32
C PHE A 191 5.77 -4.92 7.54
N GLY A 192 6.76 -4.76 6.68
CA GLY A 192 7.34 -5.87 5.91
C GLY A 192 8.24 -6.75 6.76
N GLY A 193 8.33 -8.04 6.40
CA GLY A 193 9.27 -8.99 7.00
C GLY A 193 10.71 -8.79 6.50
N LYS A 194 11.67 -9.40 7.18
CA LYS A 194 13.09 -9.34 6.85
C LYS A 194 13.37 -9.86 5.43
N GLY A 195 14.13 -9.08 4.67
CA GLY A 195 14.54 -9.43 3.30
C GLY A 195 13.48 -9.14 2.23
N GLU A 196 12.32 -8.60 2.61
CA GLU A 196 11.30 -8.17 1.67
C GLU A 196 11.48 -6.68 1.33
N PHE A 197 11.27 -6.32 0.06
CA PHE A 197 11.28 -4.92 -0.38
C PHE A 197 9.90 -4.26 -0.31
N VAL A 198 8.88 -5.03 0.03
CA VAL A 198 7.48 -4.60 0.08
C VAL A 198 6.85 -5.06 1.40
N ASP A 199 5.97 -4.24 1.92
CA ASP A 199 5.26 -4.45 3.19
C ASP A 199 4.04 -5.39 3.07
N ASN A 200 4.08 -6.32 2.11
CA ASN A 200 2.94 -7.18 1.85
C ASN A 200 2.67 -8.11 3.03
N VAL A 201 1.56 -7.87 3.73
CA VAL A 201 1.10 -8.72 4.87
C VAL A 201 0.88 -10.17 4.46
N SER A 202 0.63 -10.43 3.16
CA SER A 202 0.57 -11.80 2.62
C SER A 202 1.94 -12.46 2.47
N ALA A 203 3.05 -11.71 2.56
CA ALA A 203 4.43 -12.18 2.49
C ALA A 203 5.14 -12.06 3.85
N ASN A 204 4.56 -12.60 4.92
CA ASN A 204 5.07 -12.55 6.30
C ASN A 204 5.07 -11.17 6.99
N GLY A 205 4.53 -10.13 6.38
CA GLY A 205 4.40 -8.83 7.02
C GLY A 205 3.39 -8.84 8.18
N VAL A 206 3.51 -7.86 9.06
CA VAL A 206 2.62 -7.65 10.21
C VAL A 206 1.78 -6.40 10.01
N ALA A 207 0.48 -6.49 10.27
CA ALA A 207 -0.44 -5.36 10.26
C ALA A 207 -0.78 -4.94 11.69
N VAL A 208 -0.63 -3.66 11.98
CA VAL A 208 -0.95 -3.05 13.28
C VAL A 208 -2.00 -1.99 13.08
N SER A 209 -3.08 -2.01 13.86
CA SER A 209 -4.10 -0.96 13.81
C SER A 209 -3.49 0.39 14.15
N LEU A 210 -4.01 1.45 13.52
CA LEU A 210 -3.67 2.83 13.83
C LEU A 210 -4.93 3.54 14.31
N ASP A 211 -4.86 4.20 15.45
CA ASP A 211 -5.94 5.04 15.93
C ASP A 211 -6.08 6.28 15.03
N ILE A 212 -7.23 6.44 14.40
CA ILE A 212 -7.44 7.49 13.38
C ILE A 212 -7.52 8.90 13.95
N GLU A 213 -7.72 9.06 15.26
CA GLU A 213 -7.78 10.37 15.91
C GLU A 213 -6.39 10.80 16.40
N THR A 214 -5.65 9.88 17.00
CA THR A 214 -4.38 10.20 17.66
C THR A 214 -3.14 9.88 16.83
N GLY A 215 -3.24 8.96 15.87
CA GLY A 215 -2.10 8.44 15.10
C GLY A 215 -1.21 7.48 15.87
N VAL A 216 -1.71 6.91 16.97
CA VAL A 216 -0.98 5.95 17.80
C VAL A 216 -1.26 4.52 17.32
N LEU A 217 -0.22 3.69 17.25
CA LEU A 217 -0.35 2.27 16.94
C LEU A 217 -1.10 1.52 18.02
N GLY A 218 -1.82 0.49 17.62
CA GLY A 218 -2.40 -0.48 18.56
C GLY A 218 -1.32 -1.27 19.30
N ASP A 219 -1.70 -1.91 20.40
CA ASP A 219 -0.78 -2.62 21.29
C ASP A 219 -0.14 -3.85 20.64
N TYR A 220 -0.76 -4.41 19.59
CA TYR A 220 -0.27 -5.62 18.91
C TYR A 220 -0.58 -5.61 17.41
N GLY A 221 0.21 -6.35 16.67
CA GLY A 221 0.01 -6.64 15.27
C GLY A 221 -0.47 -8.06 15.02
N MET A 222 -0.92 -8.31 13.79
CA MET A 222 -1.37 -9.63 13.32
C MET A 222 -0.83 -9.90 11.91
N LYS A 223 -0.60 -11.18 11.60
CA LYS A 223 -0.35 -11.64 10.23
C LYS A 223 -1.66 -12.02 9.54
N MET A 224 -1.77 -11.79 8.23
CA MET A 224 -3.03 -11.96 7.50
C MET A 224 -3.61 -13.39 7.58
N TYR A 225 -2.76 -14.39 7.72
CA TYR A 225 -3.15 -15.81 7.75
C TYR A 225 -2.96 -16.48 9.12
N SER A 226 -2.47 -15.72 10.12
CA SER A 226 -2.35 -16.18 11.49
C SER A 226 -3.49 -15.60 12.32
N THR A 227 -4.51 -16.41 12.58
CA THR A 227 -5.77 -15.94 13.17
C THR A 227 -5.72 -15.77 14.69
N ILE A 228 -4.66 -16.23 15.38
CA ILE A 228 -4.63 -16.32 16.85
C ILE A 228 -3.37 -15.65 17.42
N GLU A 229 -2.35 -15.44 16.60
CA GLU A 229 -1.07 -14.93 17.08
C GLU A 229 -1.07 -13.39 17.10
N HIS A 230 -0.84 -12.85 18.30
CA HIS A 230 -0.65 -11.44 18.53
C HIS A 230 0.84 -11.16 18.71
N PHE A 231 1.36 -10.25 17.90
CA PHE A 231 2.73 -9.77 17.97
C PHE A 231 2.74 -8.43 18.69
N TYR A 232 3.28 -8.36 19.88
CA TYR A 232 3.38 -7.11 20.67
C TYR A 232 4.58 -6.27 20.27
N GLU A 233 5.50 -6.87 19.50
CA GLU A 233 6.67 -6.26 18.90
C GLU A 233 6.84 -6.76 17.47
N HIS A 234 7.62 -6.05 16.66
CA HIS A 234 7.93 -6.49 15.30
C HIS A 234 8.80 -7.76 15.33
N PRO A 235 8.45 -8.83 14.60
CA PRO A 235 9.12 -10.13 14.71
C PRO A 235 10.64 -10.12 14.45
N ASP A 236 11.10 -9.21 13.62
CA ASP A 236 12.52 -9.17 13.22
C ASP A 236 13.32 -8.12 13.99
N SER A 237 12.77 -6.93 14.22
CA SER A 237 13.47 -5.82 14.91
C SER A 237 13.24 -5.78 16.42
N HIS A 238 12.27 -6.55 16.93
CA HIS A 238 11.88 -6.57 18.34
C HIS A 238 11.49 -5.21 18.93
N ILE A 239 11.08 -4.29 18.06
CA ILE A 239 10.58 -2.97 18.48
C ILE A 239 9.11 -3.11 18.87
N PRO A 240 8.70 -2.71 20.09
CA PRO A 240 7.32 -2.79 20.54
C PRO A 240 6.44 -1.79 19.76
N PHE A 241 5.20 -2.19 19.44
CA PHE A 241 4.24 -1.33 18.75
C PHE A 241 3.59 -0.31 19.69
N LYS A 242 3.37 -0.71 20.95
CA LYS A 242 2.67 0.08 21.95
C LYS A 242 3.32 1.45 22.17
N GLY A 243 2.51 2.49 22.08
CA GLY A 243 2.94 3.87 22.33
C GLY A 243 3.65 4.55 21.16
N ILE A 244 3.91 3.84 20.06
CA ILE A 244 4.45 4.46 18.85
C ILE A 244 3.39 5.34 18.20
N LYS A 245 3.75 6.60 17.97
CA LYS A 245 2.91 7.57 17.27
C LYS A 245 3.50 7.86 15.89
N VAL A 246 2.70 7.70 14.85
CA VAL A 246 3.05 8.13 13.49
C VAL A 246 3.06 9.66 13.46
N THR A 247 4.25 10.25 13.38
CA THR A 247 4.43 11.71 13.52
C THR A 247 3.71 12.50 12.44
N GLN A 248 3.66 11.98 11.20
CA GLN A 248 3.01 12.62 10.05
C GLN A 248 1.54 12.20 9.86
N TRP A 249 0.88 11.67 10.90
CA TRP A 249 -0.50 11.20 10.75
C TRP A 249 -1.48 12.31 10.34
N SER A 250 -1.31 13.52 10.85
CA SER A 250 -2.14 14.68 10.46
C SER A 250 -2.00 15.03 8.98
N GLU A 251 -0.77 14.96 8.46
CA GLU A 251 -0.45 15.22 7.07
C GLU A 251 -1.00 14.10 6.17
N VAL A 252 -0.89 12.84 6.60
CA VAL A 252 -1.49 11.68 5.91
C VAL A 252 -3.01 11.88 5.78
N ARG A 253 -3.70 12.23 6.88
CA ARG A 253 -5.14 12.54 6.85
C ARG A 253 -5.45 13.64 5.85
N SER A 254 -4.72 14.74 5.91
CA SER A 254 -4.90 15.90 5.02
C SER A 254 -4.74 15.53 3.55
N VAL A 255 -3.72 14.75 3.20
CA VAL A 255 -3.49 14.28 1.83
C VAL A 255 -4.62 13.38 1.36
N VAL A 256 -5.06 12.41 2.17
CA VAL A 256 -6.18 11.53 1.85
C VAL A 256 -7.47 12.32 1.66
N GLU A 257 -7.81 13.20 2.59
CA GLU A 257 -9.03 14.03 2.52
C GLU A 257 -9.02 14.99 1.31
N ARG A 258 -7.85 15.55 0.96
CA ARG A 258 -7.67 16.35 -0.24
C ARG A 258 -7.89 15.53 -1.50
N THR A 259 -7.33 14.31 -1.54
CA THR A 259 -7.47 13.41 -2.68
C THR A 259 -8.91 12.98 -2.91
N LEU A 260 -9.67 12.71 -1.85
CA LEU A 260 -11.08 12.34 -1.95
C LEU A 260 -11.95 13.41 -2.63
N LYS A 261 -11.56 14.69 -2.59
CA LYS A 261 -12.27 15.77 -3.30
C LYS A 261 -12.20 15.62 -4.82
N TYR A 262 -11.15 14.98 -5.33
CA TYR A 262 -10.97 14.69 -6.76
C TYR A 262 -11.48 13.30 -7.18
N LEU A 263 -11.91 12.49 -6.19
CA LEU A 263 -12.39 11.12 -6.41
C LEU A 263 -13.84 10.94 -5.88
N PRO A 264 -14.80 11.77 -6.31
CA PRO A 264 -16.16 11.77 -5.73
C PRO A 264 -16.98 10.53 -6.11
N TYR A 265 -16.51 9.74 -7.07
CA TYR A 265 -17.25 8.59 -7.63
C TYR A 265 -17.11 7.31 -6.79
N TYR A 266 -16.12 7.27 -5.90
CA TYR A 266 -15.79 6.06 -5.16
C TYR A 266 -16.44 6.06 -3.78
N LYS A 267 -17.28 5.05 -3.54
CA LYS A 267 -17.93 4.89 -2.24
C LYS A 267 -16.95 4.44 -1.16
N SER A 268 -16.01 3.56 -1.51
CA SER A 268 -14.98 3.09 -0.62
C SER A 268 -13.69 2.78 -1.37
N VAL A 269 -12.58 3.33 -0.91
CA VAL A 269 -11.24 3.05 -1.43
C VAL A 269 -10.24 2.91 -0.30
N GLY A 270 -9.19 2.14 -0.56
CA GLY A 270 -8.04 1.99 0.34
C GLY A 270 -6.82 2.69 -0.23
N PHE A 271 -6.28 3.65 0.51
CA PHE A 271 -5.03 4.32 0.19
C PHE A 271 -3.85 3.57 0.79
N ASP A 272 -2.78 3.41 0.04
CA ASP A 272 -1.47 3.02 0.56
C ASP A 272 -0.58 4.26 0.58
N VAL A 273 -0.22 4.72 1.78
CA VAL A 273 0.53 5.96 1.99
C VAL A 273 1.84 5.64 2.68
N ALA A 274 2.94 6.12 2.11
CA ALA A 274 4.25 6.12 2.76
C ALA A 274 4.51 7.48 3.42
N THR A 275 5.13 7.48 4.60
CA THR A 275 5.65 8.69 5.23
C THR A 275 7.11 8.88 4.83
N THR A 276 7.49 10.06 4.38
CA THR A 276 8.86 10.39 3.98
C THR A 276 9.37 11.64 4.72
N LYS A 277 10.66 11.96 4.60
CA LYS A 277 11.19 13.19 5.19
C LYS A 277 10.56 14.47 4.61
N GLU A 278 10.04 14.38 3.38
CA GLU A 278 9.40 15.50 2.68
C GLU A 278 7.87 15.54 2.86
N GLY A 279 7.32 14.58 3.61
CA GLY A 279 5.89 14.44 3.84
C GLY A 279 5.30 13.13 3.28
N PRO A 280 3.99 12.91 3.43
CA PRO A 280 3.35 11.68 2.97
C PRO A 280 3.23 11.62 1.45
N VAL A 281 3.40 10.41 0.90
CA VAL A 281 3.30 10.09 -0.53
C VAL A 281 2.29 8.97 -0.73
N ILE A 282 1.32 9.14 -1.64
CA ILE A 282 0.34 8.11 -2.00
C ILE A 282 0.98 7.17 -3.01
N LEU A 283 1.17 5.92 -2.63
CA LEU A 283 1.76 4.89 -3.49
C LEU A 283 0.74 4.28 -4.44
N GLU A 284 -0.48 4.06 -3.92
CA GLU A 284 -1.55 3.36 -4.62
C GLU A 284 -2.90 3.69 -3.97
N ILE A 285 -3.96 3.65 -4.78
CA ILE A 285 -5.34 3.64 -4.31
C ILE A 285 -6.00 2.37 -4.85
N ASN A 286 -6.72 1.66 -3.99
CA ASN A 286 -7.34 0.37 -4.31
C ASN A 286 -8.86 0.45 -4.20
N THR A 287 -9.59 0.18 -5.28
CA THR A 287 -11.06 0.12 -5.29
C THR A 287 -11.58 -1.15 -4.59
N GLY A 288 -10.81 -2.20 -4.58
CA GLY A 288 -11.13 -3.49 -3.93
C GLY A 288 -10.44 -3.70 -2.58
N ALA A 289 -10.19 -2.64 -1.81
CA ALA A 289 -9.50 -2.76 -0.52
C ALA A 289 -10.19 -3.76 0.41
N GLY A 290 -9.43 -4.76 0.89
CA GLY A 290 -9.97 -5.78 1.79
C GLY A 290 -10.31 -5.24 3.19
N ILE A 291 -11.55 -5.43 3.64
CA ILE A 291 -12.01 -4.98 4.97
C ILE A 291 -11.30 -5.69 6.11
N ASN A 292 -10.87 -6.94 5.90
CA ASN A 292 -10.23 -7.74 6.93
C ASN A 292 -8.97 -7.07 7.47
N LEU A 293 -8.09 -6.56 6.58
CA LEU A 293 -6.89 -5.84 6.98
C LEU A 293 -7.22 -4.62 7.86
N SER A 294 -8.26 -3.89 7.50
CA SER A 294 -8.70 -2.69 8.21
C SER A 294 -9.31 -2.95 9.59
N GLN A 295 -9.62 -4.21 9.89
CA GLN A 295 -10.16 -4.65 11.18
C GLN A 295 -9.16 -5.45 12.03
N MET A 296 -8.00 -5.80 11.48
CA MET A 296 -6.95 -6.52 12.22
C MET A 296 -6.44 -5.67 13.38
N GLY A 297 -6.18 -6.32 14.51
CA GLY A 297 -5.66 -5.65 15.71
C GLY A 297 -6.65 -4.69 16.39
N LYS A 298 -7.92 -4.71 16.03
CA LYS A 298 -8.96 -3.88 16.65
C LYS A 298 -9.78 -4.69 17.67
N GLU A 299 -10.11 -4.06 18.78
CA GLU A 299 -11.01 -4.64 19.77
C GLU A 299 -12.45 -4.72 19.28
N LYS A 300 -12.89 -3.74 18.49
CA LYS A 300 -14.22 -3.65 17.88
C LYS A 300 -14.08 -3.51 16.35
N GLY A 301 -14.93 -4.22 15.62
CA GLY A 301 -15.02 -4.12 14.16
C GLY A 301 -15.60 -2.78 13.68
N LEU A 302 -15.74 -2.65 12.37
CA LEU A 302 -16.07 -1.39 11.71
C LEU A 302 -17.56 -1.24 11.34
N ARG A 303 -18.47 -2.11 11.84
CA ARG A 303 -19.89 -2.06 11.47
C ARG A 303 -20.48 -0.65 11.56
N ASP A 304 -20.27 0.03 12.70
CA ASP A 304 -20.85 1.35 12.96
C ASP A 304 -20.31 2.47 12.05
N LYS A 305 -19.33 2.15 11.20
CA LYS A 305 -18.80 3.06 10.18
C LYS A 305 -19.50 2.90 8.82
N PHE A 306 -20.25 1.80 8.63
CA PHE A 306 -20.88 1.43 7.36
C PHE A 306 -22.41 1.42 7.41
N ILE A 307 -22.97 1.25 8.62
CA ILE A 307 -24.43 1.12 8.84
C ILE A 307 -24.88 2.09 9.93
#